data_da8c3d942d200cfa763f08c8a29c98c1
#
_entry.id   da8c3d942d200cfa763f08c8a29c98c1
#
_cell.length_a   1.000
_cell.length_b   1.000
_cell.length_c   1.000
_cell.angle_alpha   90.00
_cell.angle_beta   90.00
_cell.angle_gamma   90.00
#
_symmetry.space_group_name_H-M   'P 1'
#
loop_
_entity.id
_entity.type
_entity.pdbx_description
1 polymer ?
#
loop_
_entity_poly.entity_id
_entity_poly.type
_entity_poly.pdbx_seq_one_letter_code
_entity_poly.pdbx_strand_id
1 'polypeptide(L)'
;MQVEDKTLELLQPLNLTVTAGESLAIVGSSGSGKTTLLSILAGLDLPSSGQVYLKNQPLHQFNEEQRSQVRAQHVGFIFQQFLLINSLTALENVMLPAELANLPDAQARGEALLSQVGLADRLDHYPSQLSGGEQQRVAIARAFISKPDILFADEPTGNLDSKTGQHITDLIFDLNAKEGTTLVLVTHDAKLAARCQRQVEMDSGVLTERLDVAAQTTQHSPEAETLVPQVG
;
A
#
# COMPACT_ATOMS: atom_id res chain seq x y z
N MET A 1 24.01 -12.08 36.14
CA MET A 1 24.15 -11.75 34.71
C MET A 1 23.05 -10.78 34.38
N GLN A 2 23.33 -9.47 34.33
CA GLN A 2 22.36 -8.45 33.91
C GLN A 2 22.30 -8.51 32.38
N VAL A 3 21.15 -8.86 31.82
CA VAL A 3 20.85 -8.66 30.39
C VAL A 3 20.59 -7.18 30.24
N GLU A 4 21.48 -6.45 29.59
CA GLU A 4 21.21 -5.07 29.20
C GLU A 4 19.97 -5.05 28.29
N ASP A 5 18.92 -4.40 28.75
CA ASP A 5 17.71 -4.10 27.98
C ASP A 5 18.09 -3.06 26.89
N LYS A 6 18.67 -3.55 25.78
CA LYS A 6 18.88 -2.71 24.60
C LYS A 6 17.53 -2.56 23.91
N THR A 7 16.88 -1.42 24.09
CA THR A 7 15.73 -1.02 23.30
C THR A 7 16.17 -0.93 21.83
N LEU A 8 15.61 -1.76 20.97
CA LEU A 8 15.90 -1.73 19.54
C LEU A 8 15.03 -0.66 18.88
N GLU A 9 15.63 0.45 18.47
CA GLU A 9 14.93 1.46 17.67
C GLU A 9 14.81 0.97 16.23
N LEU A 10 13.59 0.63 15.82
CA LEU A 10 13.28 0.17 14.45
C LEU A 10 13.08 1.34 13.49
N LEU A 11 12.55 2.46 13.97
CA LEU A 11 12.31 3.68 13.20
C LEU A 11 12.84 4.89 13.97
N GLN A 12 13.57 5.75 13.29
CA GLN A 12 13.94 7.06 13.78
C GLN A 12 12.75 8.04 13.67
N PRO A 13 12.73 9.16 14.39
CA PRO A 13 11.69 10.18 14.23
C PRO A 13 11.58 10.62 12.77
N LEU A 14 10.39 10.53 12.21
CA LEU A 14 10.11 10.87 10.82
C LEU A 14 8.80 11.64 10.68
N ASN A 15 8.69 12.43 9.61
CA ASN A 15 7.44 13.05 9.18
C ASN A 15 7.16 12.59 7.76
N LEU A 16 5.96 12.04 7.54
CA LEU A 16 5.50 11.61 6.22
C LEU A 16 4.04 12.00 6.05
N THR A 17 3.75 12.70 4.97
CA THR A 17 2.38 12.99 4.55
C THR A 17 2.12 12.35 3.20
N VAL A 18 0.99 11.67 3.05
CA VAL A 18 0.53 11.09 1.79
C VAL A 18 -0.77 11.77 1.41
N THR A 19 -0.84 12.30 0.20
CA THR A 19 -2.00 13.03 -0.30
C THR A 19 -3.04 12.06 -0.87
N ALA A 20 -4.31 12.38 -0.76
CA ALA A 20 -5.37 11.56 -1.34
C ALA A 20 -5.19 11.41 -2.87
N GLY A 21 -5.28 10.18 -3.36
CA GLY A 21 -5.06 9.84 -4.77
C GLY A 21 -3.58 9.74 -5.19
N GLU A 22 -2.64 10.03 -4.29
CA GLU A 22 -1.20 9.88 -4.54
C GLU A 22 -0.79 8.41 -4.57
N SER A 23 0.20 8.07 -5.41
CA SER A 23 0.94 6.82 -5.31
C SER A 23 2.35 7.06 -4.80
N LEU A 24 2.65 6.52 -3.61
CA LEU A 24 3.93 6.63 -2.91
C LEU A 24 4.62 5.27 -2.87
N ALA A 25 5.88 5.20 -3.28
CA ALA A 25 6.74 4.06 -3.04
C ALA A 25 7.69 4.30 -1.86
N ILE A 26 7.76 3.37 -0.93
CA ILE A 26 8.75 3.30 0.15
C ILE A 26 9.77 2.23 -0.26
N VAL A 27 10.96 2.66 -0.64
CA VAL A 27 12.04 1.76 -1.09
C VAL A 27 13.11 1.62 -0.02
N GLY A 28 13.91 0.55 -0.09
CA GLY A 28 15.02 0.32 0.84
C GLY A 28 15.39 -1.15 0.95
N SER A 29 16.52 -1.44 1.60
CA SER A 29 17.02 -2.80 1.82
C SER A 29 16.10 -3.62 2.75
N SER A 30 16.25 -4.95 2.73
CA SER A 30 15.55 -5.81 3.70
C SER A 30 15.97 -5.44 5.13
N GLY A 31 15.01 -5.39 6.05
CA GLY A 31 15.26 -5.03 7.45
C GLY A 31 15.39 -3.52 7.72
N SER A 32 15.24 -2.63 6.72
CA SER A 32 15.35 -1.18 6.93
C SER A 32 14.18 -0.53 7.70
N GLY A 33 13.10 -1.28 8.01
CA GLY A 33 11.94 -0.77 8.75
C GLY A 33 10.69 -0.50 7.90
N LYS A 34 10.69 -0.80 6.59
CA LYS A 34 9.59 -0.51 5.66
C LYS A 34 8.25 -1.13 6.06
N THR A 35 8.24 -2.43 6.36
CA THR A 35 7.03 -3.15 6.80
C THR A 35 6.52 -2.61 8.13
N THR A 36 7.44 -2.24 9.05
CA THR A 36 7.08 -1.61 10.32
C THR A 36 6.42 -0.25 10.09
N LEU A 37 7.00 0.60 9.23
CA LEU A 37 6.40 1.88 8.87
C LEU A 37 5.01 1.68 8.25
N LEU A 38 4.89 0.76 7.29
CA LEU A 38 3.60 0.45 6.65
C LEU A 38 2.56 -0.02 7.67
N SER A 39 2.93 -0.87 8.62
CA SER A 39 2.03 -1.36 9.68
C SER A 39 1.54 -0.21 10.58
N ILE A 40 2.42 0.75 10.91
CA ILE A 40 2.07 1.92 11.69
C ILE A 40 1.14 2.86 10.90
N LEU A 41 1.45 3.15 9.63
CA LEU A 41 0.63 4.00 8.76
C LEU A 41 -0.78 3.44 8.57
N ALA A 42 -0.88 2.12 8.49
CA ALA A 42 -2.15 1.42 8.36
C ALA A 42 -2.91 1.19 9.67
N GLY A 43 -2.34 1.56 10.81
CA GLY A 43 -2.93 1.36 12.13
C GLY A 43 -2.99 -0.09 12.58
N LEU A 44 -2.16 -0.98 12.00
CA LEU A 44 -1.96 -2.35 12.48
C LEU A 44 -1.10 -2.37 13.74
N ASP A 45 -0.17 -1.41 13.84
CA ASP A 45 0.68 -1.22 14.99
C ASP A 45 0.66 0.26 15.42
N LEU A 46 1.21 0.55 16.59
CA LEU A 46 1.33 1.91 17.12
C LEU A 46 2.81 2.30 17.25
N PRO A 47 3.15 3.57 16.96
CA PRO A 47 4.48 4.05 17.24
C PRO A 47 4.70 4.16 18.76
N SER A 48 5.93 3.97 19.23
CA SER A 48 6.31 4.18 20.64
C SER A 48 6.14 5.64 21.06
N SER A 49 6.23 6.58 20.12
CA SER A 49 6.01 8.01 20.32
C SER A 49 5.57 8.67 19.01
N GLY A 50 5.02 9.87 19.09
CA GLY A 50 4.54 10.59 17.91
C GLY A 50 3.06 10.36 17.63
N GLN A 51 2.61 10.75 16.43
CA GLN A 51 1.20 10.79 16.07
C GLN A 51 1.01 10.21 14.66
N VAL A 52 -0.05 9.42 14.49
CA VAL A 52 -0.45 8.86 13.20
C VAL A 52 -1.90 9.22 12.94
N TYR A 53 -2.16 9.69 11.73
CA TYR A 53 -3.49 10.05 11.27
C TYR A 53 -3.80 9.31 9.97
N LEU A 54 -5.00 8.78 9.85
CA LEU A 54 -5.55 8.21 8.62
C LEU A 54 -6.90 8.88 8.35
N LYS A 55 -7.05 9.54 7.21
CA LYS A 55 -8.27 10.32 6.89
C LYS A 55 -8.62 11.31 8.02
N ASN A 56 -7.62 12.02 8.57
CA ASN A 56 -7.73 12.92 9.72
C ASN A 56 -8.18 12.27 11.04
N GLN A 57 -8.25 10.94 11.11
CA GLN A 57 -8.57 10.21 12.33
C GLN A 57 -7.29 9.89 13.11
N PRO A 58 -7.18 10.25 14.41
CA PRO A 58 -5.96 10.10 15.20
C PRO A 58 -5.78 8.65 15.69
N LEU A 59 -5.18 7.78 14.88
CA LEU A 59 -5.03 6.35 15.19
C LEU A 59 -4.29 6.08 16.50
N HIS A 60 -3.35 6.95 16.87
CA HIS A 60 -2.57 6.86 18.10
C HIS A 60 -3.41 7.06 19.38
N GLN A 61 -4.63 7.62 19.26
CA GLN A 61 -5.56 7.81 20.38
C GLN A 61 -6.63 6.71 20.45
N PHE A 62 -6.71 5.85 19.43
CA PHE A 62 -7.75 4.84 19.31
C PHE A 62 -7.32 3.53 19.95
N ASN A 63 -8.28 2.82 20.55
CA ASN A 63 -8.11 1.43 20.94
C ASN A 63 -8.13 0.52 19.69
N GLU A 64 -7.84 -0.77 19.85
CA GLU A 64 -7.75 -1.69 18.72
C GLU A 64 -9.09 -1.84 17.97
N GLU A 65 -10.20 -1.85 18.68
CA GLU A 65 -11.53 -1.94 18.04
C GLU A 65 -11.80 -0.74 17.14
N GLN A 66 -11.51 0.47 17.61
CA GLN A 66 -11.65 1.70 16.83
C GLN A 66 -10.71 1.71 15.61
N ARG A 67 -9.44 1.29 15.79
CA ARG A 67 -8.51 1.17 14.65
C ARG A 67 -8.99 0.14 13.63
N SER A 68 -9.49 -1.00 14.11
CA SER A 68 -10.07 -2.04 13.24
C SER A 68 -11.24 -1.52 12.40
N GLN A 69 -12.12 -0.70 13.01
CA GLN A 69 -13.22 -0.05 12.28
C GLN A 69 -12.72 0.91 11.21
N VAL A 70 -11.70 1.73 11.51
CA VAL A 70 -11.08 2.63 10.53
C VAL A 70 -10.45 1.84 9.37
N ARG A 71 -9.73 0.75 9.68
CA ARG A 71 -9.16 -0.12 8.65
C ARG A 71 -10.23 -0.74 7.77
N ALA A 72 -11.28 -1.30 8.37
CA ALA A 72 -12.38 -1.92 7.63
C ALA A 72 -13.09 -0.95 6.67
N GLN A 73 -13.16 0.33 7.02
CA GLN A 73 -13.82 1.36 6.21
C GLN A 73 -12.92 1.95 5.12
N HIS A 74 -11.63 2.11 5.38
CA HIS A 74 -10.78 2.97 4.56
C HIS A 74 -9.58 2.25 3.94
N VAL A 75 -9.22 1.04 4.41
CA VAL A 75 -7.94 0.43 4.08
C VAL A 75 -8.10 -0.90 3.35
N GLY A 76 -7.38 -1.03 2.24
CA GLY A 76 -7.11 -2.31 1.58
C GLY A 76 -5.66 -2.74 1.80
N PHE A 77 -5.42 -4.05 1.87
CA PHE A 77 -4.08 -4.63 2.03
C PHE A 77 -3.76 -5.66 0.97
N ILE A 78 -2.56 -5.55 0.40
CA ILE A 78 -1.91 -6.57 -0.42
C ILE A 78 -0.60 -6.95 0.27
N PHE A 79 -0.44 -8.21 0.64
CA PHE A 79 0.75 -8.72 1.30
C PHE A 79 1.58 -9.60 0.36
N GLN A 80 2.87 -9.69 0.62
CA GLN A 80 3.79 -10.58 -0.09
C GLN A 80 3.36 -12.06 -0.03
N GLN A 81 2.84 -12.51 1.11
CA GLN A 81 2.37 -13.88 1.35
C GLN A 81 0.86 -14.01 1.16
N PHE A 82 0.27 -13.46 0.17
CA PHE A 82 -1.16 -13.50 -0.20
C PHE A 82 -2.16 -13.49 0.97
N LEU A 83 -1.88 -14.19 2.07
CA LEU A 83 -2.68 -14.34 3.30
C LEU A 83 -4.15 -14.73 3.00
N LEU A 84 -4.34 -15.69 2.09
CA LEU A 84 -5.65 -16.27 1.83
C LEU A 84 -6.00 -17.29 2.92
N ILE A 85 -7.28 -17.36 3.25
CA ILE A 85 -7.80 -18.34 4.19
C ILE A 85 -7.99 -19.65 3.42
N ASN A 86 -7.22 -20.68 3.78
CA ASN A 86 -7.13 -21.94 3.03
C ASN A 86 -8.45 -22.74 2.98
N SER A 87 -9.34 -22.55 3.96
CA SER A 87 -10.64 -23.20 4.04
C SER A 87 -11.75 -22.47 3.27
N LEU A 88 -11.44 -21.33 2.67
CA LEU A 88 -12.36 -20.53 1.87
C LEU A 88 -11.97 -20.62 0.39
N THR A 89 -12.97 -20.61 -0.48
CA THR A 89 -12.79 -20.49 -1.93
C THR A 89 -12.22 -19.12 -2.33
N ALA A 90 -11.88 -18.91 -3.59
CA ALA A 90 -11.44 -17.62 -4.11
C ALA A 90 -12.52 -16.55 -3.91
N LEU A 91 -13.77 -16.88 -4.22
CA LEU A 91 -14.89 -15.96 -4.05
C LEU A 91 -15.12 -15.61 -2.58
N GLU A 92 -15.15 -16.60 -1.68
CA GLU A 92 -15.33 -16.39 -0.24
C GLU A 92 -14.19 -15.56 0.36
N ASN A 93 -12.94 -15.79 -0.05
CA ASN A 93 -11.80 -14.96 0.36
C ASN A 93 -11.98 -13.50 -0.04
N VAL A 94 -12.48 -13.25 -1.26
CA VAL A 94 -12.72 -11.88 -1.75
C VAL A 94 -13.89 -11.24 -1.02
N MET A 95 -14.97 -11.97 -0.78
CA MET A 95 -16.18 -11.45 -0.14
C MET A 95 -16.00 -11.10 1.33
N LEU A 96 -15.11 -11.80 2.04
CA LEU A 96 -14.98 -11.73 3.49
C LEU A 96 -14.89 -10.30 4.06
N PRO A 97 -14.08 -9.37 3.54
CA PRO A 97 -14.06 -8.00 4.08
C PRO A 97 -15.38 -7.26 3.90
N ALA A 98 -16.09 -7.48 2.80
CA ALA A 98 -17.39 -6.86 2.55
C ALA A 98 -18.47 -7.42 3.49
N GLU A 99 -18.46 -8.72 3.75
CA GLU A 99 -19.37 -9.37 4.69
C GLU A 99 -19.13 -8.89 6.13
N LEU A 100 -17.87 -8.82 6.57
CA LEU A 100 -17.52 -8.30 7.89
C LEU A 100 -17.92 -6.82 8.08
N ALA A 101 -17.89 -6.04 7.01
CA ALA A 101 -18.33 -4.65 7.01
C ALA A 101 -19.86 -4.50 6.77
N ASN A 102 -20.59 -5.61 6.65
CA ASN A 102 -22.03 -5.65 6.33
C ASN A 102 -22.38 -4.84 5.05
N LEU A 103 -21.50 -4.87 4.05
CA LEU A 103 -21.75 -4.21 2.77
C LEU A 103 -22.75 -5.04 1.94
N PRO A 104 -23.67 -4.38 1.23
CA PRO A 104 -24.62 -5.08 0.38
C PRO A 104 -23.90 -5.70 -0.84
N ASP A 105 -24.54 -6.75 -1.39
CA ASP A 105 -24.14 -7.37 -2.66
C ASP A 105 -22.69 -7.91 -2.69
N ALA A 106 -22.18 -8.41 -1.55
CA ALA A 106 -20.81 -8.91 -1.43
C ALA A 106 -20.47 -9.95 -2.50
N GLN A 107 -21.39 -10.88 -2.79
CA GLN A 107 -21.22 -11.90 -3.82
C GLN A 107 -21.07 -11.28 -5.22
N ALA A 108 -22.00 -10.46 -5.65
CA ALA A 108 -21.95 -9.84 -6.99
C ALA A 108 -20.70 -8.96 -7.17
N ARG A 109 -20.28 -8.25 -6.10
CA ARG A 109 -19.02 -7.48 -6.08
C ARG A 109 -17.79 -8.40 -6.21
N GLY A 110 -17.78 -9.52 -5.47
CA GLY A 110 -16.69 -10.50 -5.51
C GLY A 110 -16.54 -11.14 -6.88
N GLU A 111 -17.66 -11.60 -7.47
CA GLU A 111 -17.68 -12.17 -8.82
C GLU A 111 -17.17 -11.15 -9.88
N ALA A 112 -17.62 -9.91 -9.80
CA ALA A 112 -17.18 -8.85 -10.72
C ALA A 112 -15.68 -8.56 -10.58
N LEU A 113 -15.14 -8.49 -9.35
CA LEU A 113 -13.71 -8.28 -9.11
C LEU A 113 -12.87 -9.47 -9.57
N LEU A 114 -13.29 -10.71 -9.28
CA LEU A 114 -12.60 -11.90 -9.75
C LEU A 114 -12.61 -11.98 -11.28
N SER A 115 -13.69 -11.62 -11.94
CA SER A 115 -13.74 -11.50 -13.40
C SER A 115 -12.75 -10.43 -13.90
N GLN A 116 -12.70 -9.27 -13.23
CA GLN A 116 -11.80 -8.16 -13.60
C GLN A 116 -10.32 -8.53 -13.47
N VAL A 117 -9.96 -9.36 -12.49
CA VAL A 117 -8.60 -9.88 -12.32
C VAL A 117 -8.35 -11.17 -13.15
N GLY A 118 -9.26 -11.56 -14.04
CA GLY A 118 -9.11 -12.71 -14.93
C GLY A 118 -9.25 -14.07 -14.24
N LEU A 119 -10.12 -14.16 -13.22
CA LEU A 119 -10.39 -15.37 -12.45
C LEU A 119 -11.87 -15.77 -12.44
N ALA A 120 -12.65 -15.40 -13.46
CA ALA A 120 -14.07 -15.75 -13.57
C ALA A 120 -14.34 -17.27 -13.47
N ASP A 121 -13.42 -18.09 -14.00
CA ASP A 121 -13.51 -19.56 -13.98
C ASP A 121 -12.88 -20.20 -12.73
N ARG A 122 -12.55 -19.41 -11.70
CA ARG A 122 -11.84 -19.84 -10.50
C ARG A 122 -12.59 -19.55 -9.20
N LEU A 123 -13.84 -19.12 -9.26
CA LEU A 123 -14.63 -18.67 -8.11
C LEU A 123 -14.64 -19.69 -6.96
N ASP A 124 -14.86 -20.96 -7.29
CA ASP A 124 -15.01 -22.06 -6.33
C ASP A 124 -13.69 -22.79 -6.02
N HIS A 125 -12.55 -22.29 -6.54
CA HIS A 125 -11.25 -22.91 -6.26
C HIS A 125 -10.72 -22.48 -4.89
N TYR A 126 -10.18 -23.43 -4.15
CA TYR A 126 -9.46 -23.18 -2.91
C TYR A 126 -8.03 -22.69 -3.19
N PRO A 127 -7.39 -21.95 -2.28
CA PRO A 127 -6.01 -21.48 -2.45
C PRO A 127 -5.02 -22.57 -2.88
N SER A 128 -5.16 -23.78 -2.37
CA SER A 128 -4.31 -24.93 -2.74
C SER A 128 -4.44 -25.38 -4.21
N GLN A 129 -5.49 -24.96 -4.90
CA GLN A 129 -5.76 -25.28 -6.31
C GLN A 129 -5.33 -24.15 -7.26
N LEU A 130 -4.84 -23.03 -6.70
CA LEU A 130 -4.44 -21.84 -7.43
C LEU A 130 -2.91 -21.70 -7.46
N SER A 131 -2.39 -21.29 -8.62
CA SER A 131 -0.99 -20.87 -8.75
C SER A 131 -0.71 -19.62 -7.88
N GLY A 132 0.57 -19.33 -7.58
CA GLY A 132 0.94 -18.15 -6.81
C GLY A 132 0.42 -16.84 -7.42
N GLY A 133 0.49 -16.70 -8.75
CA GLY A 133 -0.06 -15.54 -9.45
C GLY A 133 -1.59 -15.45 -9.38
N GLU A 134 -2.32 -16.58 -9.40
CA GLU A 134 -3.76 -16.59 -9.18
C GLU A 134 -4.12 -16.24 -7.74
N GLN A 135 -3.39 -16.76 -6.76
CA GLN A 135 -3.57 -16.39 -5.34
C GLN A 135 -3.36 -14.90 -5.11
N GLN A 136 -2.34 -14.31 -5.75
CA GLN A 136 -2.09 -12.86 -5.65
C GLN A 136 -3.24 -12.06 -6.29
N ARG A 137 -3.78 -12.49 -7.42
CA ARG A 137 -4.96 -11.84 -8.01
C ARG A 137 -6.19 -11.93 -7.12
N VAL A 138 -6.40 -13.04 -6.42
CA VAL A 138 -7.46 -13.16 -5.39
C VAL A 138 -7.21 -12.17 -4.26
N ALA A 139 -5.97 -12.06 -3.75
CA ALA A 139 -5.61 -11.12 -2.68
C ALA A 139 -5.82 -9.65 -3.11
N ILE A 140 -5.52 -9.32 -4.37
CA ILE A 140 -5.80 -7.99 -4.95
C ILE A 140 -7.30 -7.74 -5.00
N ALA A 141 -8.10 -8.66 -5.56
CA ALA A 141 -9.55 -8.53 -5.62
C ALA A 141 -10.15 -8.33 -4.22
N ARG A 142 -9.67 -9.10 -3.21
CA ARG A 142 -10.04 -8.94 -1.81
C ARG A 142 -9.73 -7.54 -1.26
N ALA A 143 -8.58 -6.98 -1.61
CA ALA A 143 -8.18 -5.66 -1.14
C ALA A 143 -9.09 -4.54 -1.68
N PHE A 144 -9.69 -4.72 -2.86
CA PHE A 144 -10.55 -3.73 -3.49
C PHE A 144 -12.05 -3.90 -3.24
N ILE A 145 -12.51 -5.01 -2.63
CA ILE A 145 -13.96 -5.32 -2.47
C ILE A 145 -14.73 -4.23 -1.72
N SER A 146 -14.10 -3.62 -0.72
CA SER A 146 -14.68 -2.56 0.11
C SER A 146 -14.49 -1.16 -0.49
N LYS A 147 -13.89 -1.03 -1.66
CA LYS A 147 -13.51 0.25 -2.29
C LYS A 147 -12.73 1.15 -1.34
N PRO A 148 -11.53 0.74 -0.92
CA PRO A 148 -10.76 1.45 0.08
C PRO A 148 -10.32 2.82 -0.41
N ASP A 149 -10.21 3.79 0.51
CA ASP A 149 -9.60 5.10 0.22
C ASP A 149 -8.07 4.98 0.06
N ILE A 150 -7.46 4.01 0.76
CA ILE A 150 -6.02 3.80 0.78
C ILE A 150 -5.72 2.30 0.62
N LEU A 151 -4.82 1.98 -0.30
CA LEU A 151 -4.27 0.65 -0.51
C LEU A 151 -2.83 0.61 -0.01
N PHE A 152 -2.55 -0.25 0.95
CA PHE A 152 -1.21 -0.59 1.37
C PHE A 152 -0.76 -1.88 0.68
N ALA A 153 0.41 -1.87 0.05
CA ALA A 153 0.98 -3.03 -0.63
C ALA A 153 2.40 -3.28 -0.13
N ASP A 154 2.62 -4.43 0.51
CA ASP A 154 3.94 -4.85 1.02
C ASP A 154 4.51 -5.92 0.09
N GLU A 155 5.54 -5.56 -0.70
CA GLU A 155 6.24 -6.44 -1.66
C GLU A 155 5.27 -7.29 -2.52
N PRO A 156 4.29 -6.69 -3.21
CA PRO A 156 3.17 -7.40 -3.83
C PRO A 156 3.58 -8.39 -4.93
N THR A 157 4.80 -8.33 -5.41
CA THR A 157 5.36 -9.20 -6.47
C THR A 157 6.54 -10.06 -5.99
N GLY A 158 6.92 -9.95 -4.71
CA GLY A 158 8.17 -10.54 -4.19
C GLY A 158 8.25 -12.07 -4.26
N ASN A 159 7.12 -12.77 -4.33
CA ASN A 159 7.04 -14.23 -4.42
C ASN A 159 6.70 -14.75 -5.84
N LEU A 160 6.78 -13.90 -6.86
CA LEU A 160 6.36 -14.23 -8.21
C LEU A 160 7.54 -14.19 -9.19
N ASP A 161 7.44 -14.96 -10.26
CA ASP A 161 8.35 -14.81 -11.40
C ASP A 161 8.16 -13.44 -12.09
N SER A 162 9.18 -12.99 -12.81
CA SER A 162 9.21 -11.64 -13.40
C SER A 162 8.03 -11.35 -14.34
N LYS A 163 7.55 -12.34 -15.12
CA LYS A 163 6.45 -12.16 -16.05
C LYS A 163 5.12 -12.02 -15.31
N THR A 164 4.87 -12.88 -14.34
CA THR A 164 3.70 -12.81 -13.47
C THR A 164 3.72 -11.53 -12.63
N GLY A 165 4.89 -11.17 -12.08
CA GLY A 165 5.08 -9.93 -11.33
C GLY A 165 4.72 -8.68 -12.13
N GLN A 166 5.09 -8.61 -13.42
CA GLN A 166 4.72 -7.50 -14.30
C GLN A 166 3.20 -7.39 -14.45
N HIS A 167 2.51 -8.51 -14.73
CA HIS A 167 1.05 -8.52 -14.84
C HIS A 167 0.36 -8.09 -13.54
N ILE A 168 0.88 -8.53 -12.39
CA ILE A 168 0.36 -8.11 -11.08
C ILE A 168 0.56 -6.62 -10.85
N THR A 169 1.73 -6.10 -11.24
CA THR A 169 2.02 -4.65 -11.19
C THR A 169 1.01 -3.86 -12.02
N ASP A 170 0.81 -4.23 -13.28
CA ASP A 170 -0.15 -3.56 -14.17
C ASP A 170 -1.55 -3.57 -13.57
N LEU A 171 -1.99 -4.73 -13.07
CA LEU A 171 -3.31 -4.90 -12.45
C LEU A 171 -3.51 -3.99 -11.23
N ILE A 172 -2.52 -3.88 -10.34
CA ILE A 172 -2.60 -3.00 -9.16
C ILE A 172 -2.76 -1.54 -9.59
N PHE A 173 -1.95 -1.06 -10.53
CA PHE A 173 -2.01 0.32 -10.98
C PHE A 173 -3.28 0.63 -11.78
N ASP A 174 -3.77 -0.29 -12.61
CA ASP A 174 -5.01 -0.14 -13.37
C ASP A 174 -6.23 -0.04 -12.43
N LEU A 175 -6.32 -0.94 -11.44
CA LEU A 175 -7.37 -0.89 -10.43
C LEU A 175 -7.28 0.38 -9.58
N ASN A 176 -6.07 0.76 -9.17
CA ASN A 176 -5.82 1.96 -8.37
C ASN A 176 -6.27 3.23 -9.12
N ALA A 177 -5.91 3.35 -10.39
CA ALA A 177 -6.31 4.48 -11.23
C ALA A 177 -7.82 4.53 -11.46
N LYS A 178 -8.45 3.36 -11.65
CA LYS A 178 -9.90 3.25 -11.88
C LYS A 178 -10.72 3.65 -10.65
N GLU A 179 -10.31 3.22 -9.47
CA GLU A 179 -11.03 3.48 -8.22
C GLU A 179 -10.60 4.82 -7.56
N GLY A 180 -9.52 5.46 -8.03
CA GLY A 180 -9.00 6.71 -7.45
C GLY A 180 -8.40 6.53 -6.06
N THR A 181 -7.92 5.34 -5.74
CA THR A 181 -7.40 4.97 -4.42
C THR A 181 -5.99 5.55 -4.20
N THR A 182 -5.68 6.00 -3.00
CA THR A 182 -4.30 6.34 -2.59
C THR A 182 -3.49 5.06 -2.46
N LEU A 183 -2.28 4.99 -3.04
CA LEU A 183 -1.42 3.81 -2.97
C LEU A 183 -0.17 4.08 -2.15
N VAL A 184 0.07 3.26 -1.13
CA VAL A 184 1.34 3.22 -0.40
C VAL A 184 1.98 1.85 -0.63
N LEU A 185 3.06 1.85 -1.39
CA LEU A 185 3.74 0.64 -1.85
C LEU A 185 5.10 0.50 -1.18
N VAL A 186 5.34 -0.62 -0.53
CA VAL A 186 6.68 -1.02 -0.05
C VAL A 186 7.28 -1.99 -1.06
N THR A 187 8.49 -1.70 -1.54
CA THR A 187 9.20 -2.60 -2.44
C THR A 187 10.71 -2.34 -2.48
N HIS A 188 11.46 -3.37 -2.84
CA HIS A 188 12.87 -3.24 -3.24
C HIS A 188 13.05 -3.24 -4.77
N ASP A 189 11.98 -3.46 -5.54
CA ASP A 189 12.02 -3.42 -7.01
C ASP A 189 11.94 -1.96 -7.50
N ALA A 190 13.05 -1.48 -8.05
CA ALA A 190 13.15 -0.11 -8.58
C ALA A 190 12.21 0.14 -9.77
N LYS A 191 11.87 -0.88 -10.58
CA LYS A 191 10.94 -0.73 -11.70
C LYS A 191 9.51 -0.53 -11.20
N LEU A 192 9.12 -1.29 -10.17
CA LEU A 192 7.83 -1.15 -9.53
C LEU A 192 7.70 0.20 -8.83
N ALA A 193 8.74 0.61 -8.09
CA ALA A 193 8.79 1.91 -7.41
C ALA A 193 8.70 3.08 -8.40
N ALA A 194 9.35 2.98 -9.57
CA ALA A 194 9.34 4.02 -10.61
C ALA A 194 7.96 4.29 -11.23
N ARG A 195 6.97 3.44 -10.99
CA ARG A 195 5.58 3.66 -11.42
C ARG A 195 4.80 4.56 -10.46
N CYS A 196 5.27 4.74 -9.23
CA CYS A 196 4.66 5.64 -8.26
C CYS A 196 5.04 7.10 -8.56
N GLN A 197 4.13 8.01 -8.22
CA GLN A 197 4.32 9.47 -8.43
C GLN A 197 5.41 10.04 -7.54
N ARG A 198 5.62 9.44 -6.36
CA ARG A 198 6.63 9.86 -5.39
C ARG A 198 7.34 8.66 -4.79
N GLN A 199 8.62 8.84 -4.46
CA GLN A 199 9.43 7.82 -3.83
C GLN A 199 10.11 8.36 -2.59
N VAL A 200 10.14 7.55 -1.54
CA VAL A 200 10.93 7.80 -0.32
C VAL A 200 11.83 6.59 -0.06
N GLU A 201 13.02 6.83 0.46
CA GLU A 201 13.98 5.79 0.79
C GLU A 201 14.04 5.59 2.30
N MET A 202 13.93 4.33 2.70
CA MET A 202 14.09 3.89 4.08
C MET A 202 15.44 3.18 4.22
N ASP A 203 16.33 3.74 5.00
CA ASP A 203 17.60 3.11 5.36
C ASP A 203 17.79 3.13 6.87
N SER A 204 17.97 1.94 7.48
CA SER A 204 18.24 1.78 8.91
C SER A 204 17.31 2.59 9.82
N GLY A 205 16.02 2.59 9.49
CA GLY A 205 14.97 3.32 10.24
C GLY A 205 14.86 4.82 9.91
N VAL A 206 15.70 5.36 9.03
CA VAL A 206 15.67 6.75 8.57
C VAL A 206 14.93 6.83 7.24
N LEU A 207 13.97 7.77 7.14
CA LEU A 207 13.22 8.04 5.94
C LEU A 207 13.76 9.29 5.25
N THR A 208 14.09 9.21 3.96
CA THR A 208 14.55 10.33 3.14
C THR A 208 13.75 10.43 1.85
N GLU A 209 13.46 11.65 1.41
CA GLU A 209 12.82 11.86 0.10
C GLU A 209 13.81 11.55 -1.03
N ARG A 210 13.39 10.73 -1.99
CA ARG A 210 14.11 10.61 -3.26
C ARG A 210 13.70 11.74 -4.19
N LEU A 211 14.60 12.67 -4.42
CA LEU A 211 14.40 13.68 -5.47
C LEU A 211 14.48 12.97 -6.83
N ASP A 212 13.39 12.99 -7.59
CA ASP A 212 13.36 12.44 -8.94
C ASP A 212 14.42 13.09 -9.82
N VAL A 213 15.38 12.32 -10.30
CA VAL A 213 16.37 12.75 -11.30
C VAL A 213 15.71 13.03 -12.66
N ALA A 214 14.44 12.61 -12.85
CA ALA A 214 13.70 12.83 -14.10
C ALA A 214 13.10 14.24 -14.26
N ALA A 215 12.97 15.04 -13.19
CA ALA A 215 12.44 16.40 -13.27
C ALA A 215 13.47 17.47 -13.71
N GLN A 216 14.74 17.11 -13.88
CA GLN A 216 15.81 18.07 -14.22
C GLN A 216 16.00 18.31 -15.72
N THR A 217 15.23 17.69 -16.61
CA THR A 217 15.46 17.82 -18.06
C THR A 217 14.50 18.82 -18.76
N THR A 218 13.67 19.55 -18.02
CA THR A 218 12.74 20.54 -18.62
C THR A 218 12.71 21.87 -17.86
N GLN A 219 13.87 22.41 -17.50
CA GLN A 219 13.98 23.84 -17.20
C GLN A 219 14.90 24.49 -18.22
N HIS A 220 14.33 24.76 -19.41
CA HIS A 220 14.85 25.79 -20.29
C HIS A 220 14.31 27.11 -19.76
N SER A 221 15.21 27.98 -19.30
CA SER A 221 14.94 29.29 -18.75
C SER A 221 14.22 30.18 -19.77
N PRO A 222 13.23 30.96 -19.36
CA PRO A 222 13.07 32.31 -19.91
C PRO A 222 13.75 33.33 -19.00
N GLU A 223 14.52 34.21 -19.63
CA GLU A 223 15.23 35.34 -19.05
C GLU A 223 14.30 36.18 -18.16
N ALA A 224 14.73 36.43 -16.93
CA ALA A 224 14.08 37.37 -16.03
C ALA A 224 14.54 38.78 -16.37
N GLU A 225 13.64 39.60 -16.94
CA GLU A 225 13.78 41.03 -16.99
C GLU A 225 13.73 41.63 -15.59
N THR A 226 14.83 42.25 -15.20
CA THR A 226 14.97 42.96 -13.92
C THR A 226 14.29 44.32 -14.02
N LEU A 227 13.13 44.49 -13.39
CA LEU A 227 12.53 45.79 -13.12
C LEU A 227 12.92 46.27 -11.73
N VAL A 228 13.76 47.31 -11.69
CA VAL A 228 14.14 48.05 -10.46
C VAL A 228 13.08 49.12 -10.20
N PRO A 229 12.45 49.22 -9.03
CA PRO A 229 11.65 50.37 -8.66
C PRO A 229 12.56 51.48 -8.10
N GLN A 230 12.51 52.67 -8.73
CA GLN A 230 13.05 53.88 -8.16
C GLN A 230 12.07 54.45 -7.11
N VAL A 231 12.62 54.75 -5.94
CA VAL A 231 11.94 55.51 -4.88
C VAL A 231 12.07 57.01 -5.15
N GLY A 232 10.97 57.71 -5.09
CA GLY A 232 10.86 59.14 -4.91
C GLY A 232 10.11 59.44 -3.62
#